data_eaeeebc03da7265a7fb07389341e7686
#
_entry.id   eaeeebc03da7265a7fb07389341e7686
#
_cell.length_a   1.000
_cell.length_b   1.000
_cell.length_c   1.000
_cell.angle_alpha   90.00
_cell.angle_beta   90.00
_cell.angle_gamma   90.00
#
_symmetry.space_group_name_H-M   'P 1'
#
loop_
_entity.id
_entity.type
_entity.pdbx_description
1 polymer ?
#
loop_
_entity_poly.entity_id
_entity_poly.type
_entity_poly.pdbx_seq_one_letter_code
_entity_poly.pdbx_strand_id
1 'polypeptide(L)'
;LTAIPGSSEVYKGGIICYTNWVKEHILGVPAEILKRYGAVSTWTAGYMLNVRKLLQADVAVAVTGLAGPGGDEFGHLVGTVFIGYEDNRTSKVIACQFTGSREEIRSQTIEAALRLILENN
;
A
#
# COMPACT_ATOMS: atom_id res chain seq x y z
N LEU A 1 9.32 -2.27 11.32
CA LEU A 1 9.79 -0.90 11.62
C LEU A 1 10.04 -0.70 13.12
N THR A 2 9.13 -1.18 13.94
CA THR A 2 9.23 -0.93 15.39
C THR A 2 10.29 -1.78 16.10
N ALA A 3 10.91 -2.73 15.40
CA ALA A 3 12.00 -3.52 15.95
C ALA A 3 13.27 -2.70 16.21
N ILE A 4 13.39 -1.53 15.59
CA ILE A 4 14.56 -0.67 15.71
C ILE A 4 14.34 0.31 16.85
N PRO A 5 15.23 0.34 17.86
CA PRO A 5 15.15 1.34 18.93
C PRO A 5 15.20 2.77 18.35
N GLY A 6 14.37 3.65 18.90
CA GLY A 6 14.27 5.03 18.40
C GLY A 6 13.30 5.24 17.24
N SER A 7 12.69 4.17 16.73
CA SER A 7 11.74 4.29 15.63
C SER A 7 10.54 5.17 15.97
N SER A 8 10.17 5.27 17.25
CA SER A 8 9.06 6.13 17.69
C SER A 8 9.27 7.61 17.40
N GLU A 9 10.49 8.04 17.17
CA GLU A 9 10.80 9.44 16.82
C GLU A 9 10.40 9.77 15.38
N VAL A 10 10.34 8.77 14.52
CA VAL A 10 10.06 8.96 13.09
C VAL A 10 8.83 8.22 12.59
N TYR A 11 8.47 7.10 13.20
CA TYR A 11 7.34 6.30 12.77
C TYR A 11 6.07 6.71 13.52
N LYS A 12 5.12 7.28 12.81
CA LYS A 12 3.87 7.76 13.39
C LYS A 12 2.82 6.68 13.61
N GLY A 13 2.76 5.72 12.72
CA GLY A 13 1.75 4.68 12.79
C GLY A 13 1.36 4.16 11.43
N GLY A 14 0.30 3.39 11.40
CA GLY A 14 -0.22 2.83 10.16
C GLY A 14 -1.67 2.43 10.29
N ILE A 15 -2.31 2.19 9.15
CA ILE A 15 -3.69 1.73 9.08
C ILE A 15 -3.70 0.39 8.35
N ILE A 16 -4.22 -0.63 9.02
CA ILE A 16 -4.43 -1.93 8.41
C ILE A 16 -5.81 -1.88 7.74
N CYS A 17 -5.82 -1.78 6.42
CA CYS A 17 -7.04 -1.62 5.63
C CYS A 17 -7.37 -2.89 4.86
N TYR A 18 -7.55 -3.98 5.57
CA TYR A 18 -7.68 -5.30 4.96
C TYR A 18 -8.98 -5.49 4.17
N THR A 19 -10.05 -4.78 4.56
CA THR A 19 -11.35 -4.87 3.88
C THR A 19 -11.63 -3.61 3.07
N ASN A 20 -12.50 -3.71 2.09
CA ASN A 20 -12.95 -2.57 1.31
C ASN A 20 -13.66 -1.53 2.18
N TRP A 21 -14.36 -1.97 3.21
CA TRP A 21 -15.02 -1.06 4.16
C TRP A 21 -14.01 -0.10 4.79
N VAL A 22 -12.88 -0.62 5.27
CA VAL A 22 -11.82 0.19 5.88
C VAL A 22 -11.16 1.10 4.85
N LYS A 23 -10.91 0.60 3.64
CA LYS A 23 -10.37 1.42 2.55
C LYS A 23 -11.27 2.62 2.26
N GLU A 24 -12.57 2.40 2.21
CA GLU A 24 -13.55 3.46 1.92
C GLU A 24 -13.75 4.40 3.10
N HIS A 25 -14.06 3.87 4.28
CA HIS A 25 -14.55 4.67 5.39
C HIS A 25 -13.43 5.29 6.24
N ILE A 26 -12.27 4.66 6.28
CA ILE A 26 -11.13 5.17 7.06
C ILE A 26 -10.13 5.89 6.16
N LEU A 27 -9.74 5.29 5.04
CA LEU A 27 -8.75 5.87 4.14
C LEU A 27 -9.35 6.77 3.06
N GLY A 28 -10.67 6.80 2.93
CA GLY A 28 -11.33 7.69 1.98
C GLY A 28 -11.20 7.28 0.52
N VAL A 29 -10.98 6.00 0.25
CA VAL A 29 -11.01 5.50 -1.12
C VAL A 29 -12.47 5.57 -1.61
N PRO A 30 -12.75 6.29 -2.73
CA PRO A 30 -14.13 6.39 -3.21
C PRO A 30 -14.72 5.01 -3.53
N ALA A 31 -15.98 4.80 -3.13
CA ALA A 31 -16.68 3.54 -3.40
C ALA A 31 -16.69 3.21 -4.90
N GLU A 32 -16.81 4.22 -5.76
CA GLU A 32 -16.76 4.07 -7.22
C GLU A 32 -15.43 3.46 -7.70
N ILE A 33 -14.33 3.85 -7.10
CA ILE A 33 -13.00 3.32 -7.44
C ILE A 33 -12.92 1.85 -7.07
N LEU A 34 -13.36 1.50 -5.87
CA LEU A 34 -13.37 0.10 -5.43
C LEU A 34 -14.28 -0.78 -6.30
N LYS A 35 -15.44 -0.23 -6.69
CA LYS A 35 -16.38 -0.93 -7.55
C LYS A 35 -15.82 -1.13 -8.96
N ARG A 36 -15.20 -0.10 -9.53
CA ARG A 36 -14.74 -0.08 -10.92
C ARG A 36 -13.41 -0.81 -11.11
N TYR A 37 -12.47 -0.62 -10.20
CA TYR A 37 -11.09 -1.13 -10.34
C TYR A 37 -10.73 -2.18 -9.31
N GLY A 38 -11.53 -2.35 -8.27
CA GLY A 38 -11.26 -3.31 -7.20
C GLY A 38 -10.32 -2.78 -6.13
N ALA A 39 -10.07 -3.64 -5.15
CA ALA A 39 -9.17 -3.32 -4.03
C ALA A 39 -7.71 -3.22 -4.48
N VAL A 40 -7.34 -3.96 -5.52
CA VAL A 40 -5.97 -4.03 -6.02
C VAL A 40 -5.89 -3.26 -7.33
N SER A 41 -5.45 -2.02 -7.27
CA SER A 41 -5.32 -1.16 -8.45
C SER A 41 -4.42 0.04 -8.14
N THR A 42 -3.92 0.66 -9.18
CA THR A 42 -3.18 1.93 -9.10
C THR A 42 -4.04 3.01 -8.42
N TRP A 43 -5.31 3.08 -8.79
CA TRP A 43 -6.25 4.08 -8.25
C TRP A 43 -6.45 3.89 -6.74
N THR A 44 -6.70 2.65 -6.31
CA THR A 44 -6.92 2.35 -4.91
C THR A 44 -5.67 2.66 -4.08
N ALA A 45 -4.50 2.22 -4.54
CA ALA A 45 -3.23 2.52 -3.85
C ALA A 45 -3.00 4.03 -3.72
N GLY A 46 -3.31 4.78 -4.78
CA GLY A 46 -3.17 6.24 -4.77
C GLY A 46 -4.05 6.91 -3.71
N TYR A 47 -5.31 6.51 -3.63
CA TYR A 47 -6.22 7.06 -2.60
C TYR A 47 -5.83 6.62 -1.19
N MET A 48 -5.26 5.41 -1.04
CA MET A 48 -4.80 4.94 0.27
C MET A 48 -3.68 5.82 0.85
N LEU A 49 -3.00 6.60 0.02
CA LEU A 49 -2.00 7.58 0.47
C LEU A 49 -2.61 8.72 1.31
N ASN A 50 -3.93 8.80 1.40
CA ASN A 50 -4.60 9.68 2.35
C ASN A 50 -4.16 9.44 3.80
N VAL A 51 -3.57 8.28 4.09
CA VAL A 51 -2.99 7.96 5.41
C VAL A 51 -1.97 9.02 5.84
N ARG A 52 -1.25 9.60 4.90
CA ARG A 52 -0.26 10.64 5.18
C ARG A 52 -0.90 11.83 5.91
N LYS A 53 -2.04 12.31 5.42
CA LYS A 53 -2.77 13.42 6.03
C LYS A 53 -3.43 13.00 7.34
N LEU A 54 -4.02 11.81 7.37
CA LEU A 54 -4.70 11.31 8.56
C LEU A 54 -3.75 11.19 9.75
N LEU A 55 -2.53 10.75 9.52
CA LEU A 55 -1.53 10.59 10.58
C LEU A 55 -0.57 11.78 10.68
N GLN A 56 -0.79 12.82 9.89
CA GLN A 56 0.05 14.03 9.87
C GLN A 56 1.54 13.67 9.67
N ALA A 57 1.79 12.80 8.71
CA ALA A 57 3.13 12.32 8.41
C ALA A 57 3.77 13.09 7.26
N ASP A 58 5.08 13.14 7.24
CA ASP A 58 5.83 13.74 6.14
C ASP A 58 5.93 12.80 4.95
N VAL A 59 5.98 11.49 5.22
CA VAL A 59 6.10 10.44 4.21
C VAL A 59 5.10 9.33 4.52
N ALA A 60 4.48 8.79 3.49
CA ALA A 60 3.61 7.63 3.60
C ALA A 60 3.85 6.64 2.47
N VAL A 61 3.65 5.37 2.77
CA VAL A 61 3.54 4.32 1.75
C VAL A 61 2.21 3.62 1.93
N ALA A 62 1.66 3.15 0.82
CA ALA A 62 0.42 2.39 0.80
C ALA A 62 0.60 1.15 -0.06
N VAL A 63 0.07 0.03 0.37
CA VAL A 63 0.23 -1.25 -0.33
C VAL A 63 -1.12 -1.91 -0.50
N THR A 64 -1.42 -2.37 -1.70
CA THR A 64 -2.56 -3.24 -1.97
C THR A 64 -2.14 -4.28 -3.00
N GLY A 65 -2.48 -5.54 -2.77
CA GLY A 65 -2.01 -6.60 -3.65
C GLY A 65 -2.65 -7.95 -3.39
N LEU A 66 -2.28 -8.90 -4.24
CA LEU A 66 -2.75 -10.27 -4.21
C LEU A 66 -1.60 -11.20 -3.80
N ALA A 67 -1.59 -11.58 -2.54
CA ALA A 67 -0.56 -12.51 -2.03
C ALA A 67 -0.83 -13.97 -2.42
N GLY A 68 -2.05 -14.28 -2.86
CA GLY A 68 -2.43 -15.62 -3.29
C GLY A 68 -2.92 -16.51 -2.13
N PRO A 69 -3.28 -17.75 -2.47
CA PRO A 69 -3.14 -18.37 -3.78
C PRO A 69 -4.21 -17.97 -4.82
N GLY A 70 -5.30 -17.30 -4.41
CA GLY A 70 -6.35 -16.88 -5.34
C GLY A 70 -6.10 -15.51 -5.95
N GLY A 71 -6.55 -15.33 -7.19
CA GLY A 71 -6.59 -14.04 -7.86
C GLY A 71 -7.83 -13.23 -7.47
N ASP A 72 -8.10 -12.14 -8.18
CA ASP A 72 -9.30 -11.34 -7.98
C ASP A 72 -10.25 -11.44 -9.19
N GLU A 73 -11.41 -10.82 -9.05
CA GLU A 73 -12.44 -10.80 -10.11
C GLU A 73 -12.13 -9.82 -11.24
N PHE A 74 -11.06 -9.03 -11.11
CA PHE A 74 -10.65 -8.03 -12.10
C PHE A 74 -9.54 -8.54 -13.02
N GLY A 75 -9.18 -9.83 -12.92
CA GLY A 75 -8.21 -10.45 -13.81
C GLY A 75 -6.75 -10.25 -13.41
N HIS A 76 -6.47 -9.74 -12.23
CA HIS A 76 -5.10 -9.62 -11.76
C HIS A 76 -4.51 -10.98 -11.41
N LEU A 77 -3.25 -11.18 -11.76
CA LEU A 77 -2.50 -12.38 -11.39
C LEU A 77 -2.06 -12.30 -9.93
N VAL A 78 -1.94 -13.46 -9.29
CA VAL A 78 -1.33 -13.55 -7.95
C VAL A 78 0.08 -12.94 -8.02
N GLY A 79 0.43 -12.16 -7.00
CA GLY A 79 1.70 -11.43 -6.95
C GLY A 79 1.63 -10.02 -7.52
N THR A 80 0.48 -9.61 -8.08
CA THR A 80 0.25 -8.23 -8.48
C THR A 80 0.14 -7.37 -7.23
N VAL A 81 1.02 -6.37 -7.10
CA VAL A 81 1.05 -5.47 -5.94
C VAL A 81 1.26 -4.04 -6.44
N PHE A 82 0.45 -3.14 -5.93
CA PHE A 82 0.62 -1.71 -6.16
C PHE A 82 1.12 -1.05 -4.88
N ILE A 83 2.18 -0.27 -5.00
CA ILE A 83 2.79 0.41 -3.86
C ILE A 83 2.79 1.91 -4.15
N GLY A 84 2.10 2.66 -3.30
CA GLY A 84 2.07 4.11 -3.35
C GLY A 84 3.13 4.71 -2.43
N TYR A 85 3.68 5.82 -2.83
CA TYR A 85 4.61 6.63 -2.05
C TYR A 85 4.19 8.09 -2.16
N GLU A 86 4.19 8.79 -1.04
CA GLU A 86 3.90 10.23 -1.05
C GLU A 86 4.72 10.97 0.01
N ASP A 87 5.27 12.10 -0.40
CA ASP A 87 5.86 13.08 0.49
C ASP A 87 5.32 14.47 0.09
N ASN A 88 5.91 15.56 0.59
CA ASN A 88 5.43 16.91 0.30
C ASN A 88 5.76 17.37 -1.14
N ARG A 89 6.55 16.63 -1.89
CA ARG A 89 6.96 16.98 -3.25
C ARG A 89 6.50 16.01 -4.31
N THR A 90 6.30 14.75 -3.94
CA THR A 90 6.05 13.66 -4.87
C THR A 90 4.93 12.76 -4.37
N SER A 91 4.11 12.32 -5.32
CA SER A 91 3.11 11.28 -5.09
C SER A 91 3.14 10.35 -6.29
N LYS A 92 3.36 9.07 -6.07
CA LYS A 92 3.45 8.08 -7.14
C LYS A 92 3.00 6.69 -6.70
N VAL A 93 2.63 5.88 -7.69
CA VAL A 93 2.28 4.48 -7.47
C VAL A 93 3.10 3.64 -8.43
N ILE A 94 3.75 2.61 -7.92
CA ILE A 94 4.44 1.62 -8.76
C ILE A 94 3.66 0.32 -8.78
N ALA A 95 3.72 -0.37 -9.92
CA ALA A 95 3.13 -1.69 -10.10
C ALA A 95 4.23 -2.73 -10.04
N CYS A 96 4.03 -3.76 -9.22
CA CYS A 96 4.97 -4.86 -9.06
C CYS A 96 4.29 -6.18 -9.42
N GLN A 97 5.08 -7.11 -9.96
CA GLN A 97 4.62 -8.48 -10.18
C GLN A 97 5.62 -9.40 -9.49
N PHE A 98 5.26 -9.85 -8.30
CA PHE A 98 6.10 -10.74 -7.51
C PHE A 98 5.72 -12.19 -7.76
N THR A 99 6.64 -13.10 -7.46
CA THR A 99 6.44 -14.54 -7.64
C THR A 99 6.75 -15.28 -6.34
N GLY A 100 6.20 -16.47 -6.20
CA GLY A 100 6.43 -17.33 -5.05
C GLY A 100 5.19 -17.57 -4.23
N SER A 101 5.38 -18.06 -3.01
CA SER A 101 4.31 -18.32 -2.07
C SER A 101 3.72 -17.00 -1.53
N ARG A 102 2.59 -17.11 -0.85
CA ARG A 102 1.97 -15.97 -0.16
C ARG A 102 2.97 -15.25 0.76
N GLU A 103 3.75 -16.01 1.53
CA GLU A 103 4.75 -15.45 2.43
C GLU A 103 5.88 -14.74 1.68
N GLU A 104 6.35 -15.34 0.58
CA GLU A 104 7.39 -14.74 -0.25
C GLU A 104 6.92 -13.44 -0.92
N ILE A 105 5.69 -13.42 -1.40
CA ILE A 105 5.09 -12.21 -2.00
C ILE A 105 4.99 -11.10 -0.95
N ARG A 106 4.56 -11.43 0.27
CA ARG A 106 4.49 -10.45 1.37
C ARG A 106 5.88 -9.91 1.73
N SER A 107 6.88 -10.75 1.79
CA SER A 107 8.26 -10.33 2.09
C SER A 107 8.83 -9.41 1.01
N GLN A 108 8.62 -9.74 -0.25
CA GLN A 108 9.05 -8.91 -1.39
C GLN A 108 8.35 -7.55 -1.36
N THR A 109 7.07 -7.54 -0.98
CA THR A 109 6.28 -6.30 -0.87
C THR A 109 6.83 -5.38 0.21
N ILE A 110 7.15 -5.93 1.39
CA ILE A 110 7.73 -5.15 2.49
C ILE A 110 9.06 -4.53 2.05
N GLU A 111 9.92 -5.32 1.43
CA GLU A 111 11.22 -4.83 0.94
C GLU A 111 11.05 -3.71 -0.09
N ALA A 112 10.16 -3.90 -1.05
CA ALA A 112 9.93 -2.91 -2.09
C ALA A 112 9.35 -1.59 -1.52
N ALA A 113 8.45 -1.68 -0.56
CA ALA A 113 7.87 -0.49 0.09
C ALA A 113 8.93 0.29 0.86
N LEU A 114 9.76 -0.40 1.63
CA LEU A 114 10.83 0.25 2.40
C LEU A 114 11.90 0.85 1.46
N ARG A 115 12.19 0.16 0.36
CA ARG A 115 13.14 0.65 -0.64
C ARG A 115 12.66 1.95 -1.29
N LEU A 116 11.36 2.08 -1.55
CA LEU A 116 10.78 3.32 -2.07
C LEU A 116 11.03 4.51 -1.13
N ILE A 117 10.92 4.29 0.17
CA ILE A 117 11.20 5.33 1.15
C ILE A 117 12.68 5.75 1.06
N LEU A 118 13.59 4.78 1.02
CA LEU A 118 15.02 5.06 0.95
C LEU A 118 15.42 5.79 -0.33
N GLU A 119 14.85 5.40 -1.46
CA GLU A 119 15.19 5.97 -2.77
C GLU A 119 14.69 7.42 -2.94
N ASN A 120 13.71 7.83 -2.16
CA ASN A 120 13.09 9.16 -2.28
C ASN A 120 13.48 10.10 -1.13
N ASN A 121 14.39 9.68 -0.26
CA ASN A 121 14.86 10.50 0.88
C ASN A 121 16.39 10.62 0.98
#